data_0614d8b68b6252dc4f1e6036e05ef141
#
_entry.id   0614d8b68b6252dc4f1e6036e05ef141
#
_cell.length_a   1.000
_cell.length_b   1.000
_cell.length_c   1.000
_cell.angle_alpha   90.00
_cell.angle_beta   90.00
_cell.angle_gamma   90.00
#
_symmetry.space_group_name_H-M   'P 1'
#
loop_
_entity.id
_entity.type
_entity.pdbx_description
1 polymer ?
#
loop_
_entity_poly.entity_id
_entity_poly.type
_entity_poly.pdbx_seq_one_letter_code
_entity_poly.pdbx_strand_id
1 'polypeptide(L)'
;MASQIPYLDVQNLTKRFGAQVLFDNISFSIAEGQKVGLVARNGTGKSTLMSVLMDKEGHESGDIIYRRDLKVGYLEQSPQFDPEESVLQACFNHEDDPEKVLKAKQILTQLHITNLEQPMGQLSGGQQKRVALANVLITEPDFLMLDEPTNHLDLEMIEWLEGYLNRGNKTIFMVTHDRFFLDKVCNTILELDDRTIYTYRGNYAYYLEKRQERMDNLRAEIQHSKNLYLRELDWMRRQPQARGHKAKYREDAFYELEKVAKQRIEDRQVRLKASTVYIGSKIFECQYVSKAFDDRGQKKVILDNFYYNFARFEKMGIVGNNGTGKSTFIKMLLGEVQPDSGKFDIGETVRFGYFSQEGLKFREDQKVIDVITEIADYIDLGGGKHMTASQFLQFFLFTPEEQHNYVYKLSGGEKRKLYLCTVLMRNPNFLVLDEPTNDLDIQTLQVLEEYLQDFAGCVIVVSHDRYFMDKVVDHLLVFKGEGEIQDFPGNYTQYREWSRMQAKDEAEQAKPAKSGNATAESDGAGTAKRDANFENKRKMSYKEKREYEQLTKEIDALTEEQKKLEEELCSGNLSVEELTEKSKRLPEIKDELDEKEMRWLELAEML
;
A
#
# COMPACT_ATOMS: atom_id res chain seq x y z
N MET A 1 -2.71 33.70 14.21
CA MET A 1 -2.71 32.29 14.65
C MET A 1 -1.73 32.19 15.79
N ALA A 2 -2.15 31.82 17.00
CA ALA A 2 -1.23 31.60 18.11
C ALA A 2 -0.27 30.48 17.71
N SER A 3 1.03 30.69 17.83
CA SER A 3 2.06 29.68 17.59
C SER A 3 1.87 28.58 18.65
N GLN A 4 1.21 27.50 18.31
CA GLN A 4 1.17 26.32 19.17
C GLN A 4 2.60 25.83 19.33
N ILE A 5 3.06 25.69 20.57
CA ILE A 5 4.36 25.11 20.88
C ILE A 5 4.34 23.67 20.36
N PRO A 6 5.27 23.30 19.44
CA PRO A 6 5.30 21.95 18.89
C PRO A 6 5.59 20.90 19.99
N TYR A 7 5.09 19.69 19.82
CA TYR A 7 5.44 18.54 20.65
C TYR A 7 6.88 18.09 20.39
N LEU A 8 7.28 18.13 19.12
CA LEU A 8 8.63 17.84 18.67
C LEU A 8 9.08 18.94 17.67
N ASP A 9 10.26 19.48 17.89
CA ASP A 9 10.94 20.40 16.97
C ASP A 9 12.35 19.89 16.70
N VAL A 10 12.64 19.65 15.42
CA VAL A 10 13.93 19.15 14.94
C VAL A 10 14.55 20.23 14.09
N GLN A 11 15.79 20.63 14.42
CA GLN A 11 16.50 21.71 13.76
C GLN A 11 17.87 21.26 13.27
N ASN A 12 18.12 21.41 11.97
CA ASN A 12 19.41 21.19 11.31
C ASN A 12 20.05 19.82 11.63
N LEU A 13 19.23 18.78 11.76
CA LEU A 13 19.68 17.45 12.15
C LEU A 13 20.45 16.78 11.01
N THR A 14 21.65 16.27 11.31
CA THR A 14 22.50 15.54 10.38
C THR A 14 22.92 14.20 10.99
N LYS A 15 22.84 13.13 10.21
CA LYS A 15 23.26 11.79 10.60
C LYS A 15 24.01 11.10 9.47
N ARG A 16 25.13 10.45 9.84
CA ARG A 16 25.94 9.64 8.94
C ARG A 16 26.11 8.23 9.50
N PHE A 17 26.26 7.29 8.62
CA PHE A 17 26.63 5.92 8.96
C PHE A 17 27.93 5.57 8.23
N GLY A 18 29.04 5.68 8.94
CA GLY A 18 30.37 5.61 8.33
C GLY A 18 30.59 6.72 7.29
N ALA A 19 30.83 6.35 6.05
CA ALA A 19 30.99 7.32 4.96
C ALA A 19 29.66 7.77 4.31
N GLN A 20 28.58 7.07 4.57
CA GLN A 20 27.27 7.33 3.97
C GLN A 20 26.50 8.38 4.80
N VAL A 21 26.08 9.46 4.16
CA VAL A 21 25.19 10.46 4.75
C VAL A 21 23.76 9.96 4.57
N LEU A 22 23.03 9.76 5.68
CA LEU A 22 21.63 9.33 5.65
C LEU A 22 20.70 10.53 5.44
N PHE A 23 20.88 11.58 6.25
CA PHE A 23 20.19 12.85 6.09
C PHE A 23 21.11 14.00 6.52
N ASP A 24 20.91 15.16 5.90
CA ASP A 24 21.78 16.32 6.07
C ASP A 24 20.96 17.59 6.27
N ASN A 25 21.18 18.25 7.41
CA ASN A 25 20.56 19.53 7.76
C ASN A 25 19.01 19.53 7.66
N ILE A 26 18.36 18.44 8.10
CA ILE A 26 16.90 18.32 8.07
C ILE A 26 16.27 19.09 9.23
N SER A 27 15.13 19.75 8.94
CA SER A 27 14.36 20.49 9.95
C SER A 27 12.88 20.29 9.73
N PHE A 28 12.15 19.94 10.79
CA PHE A 28 10.70 19.80 10.79
C PHE A 28 10.14 19.90 12.19
N SER A 29 8.85 20.18 12.32
CA SER A 29 8.17 20.25 13.61
C SER A 29 6.84 19.52 13.56
N ILE A 30 6.44 18.95 14.70
CA ILE A 30 5.17 18.24 14.88
C ILE A 30 4.39 18.92 15.99
N ALA A 31 3.23 19.49 15.65
CA ALA A 31 2.34 20.15 16.61
C ALA A 31 1.33 19.15 17.21
N GLU A 32 0.70 19.57 18.31
CA GLU A 32 -0.37 18.82 18.95
C GLU A 32 -1.50 18.47 17.97
N GLY A 33 -1.96 17.23 18.00
CA GLY A 33 -3.03 16.72 17.14
C GLY A 33 -2.63 16.46 15.69
N GLN A 34 -1.38 16.68 15.31
CA GLN A 34 -0.90 16.31 13.98
C GLN A 34 -0.66 14.81 13.90
N LYS A 35 -1.07 14.23 12.77
CA LYS A 35 -0.80 12.84 12.42
C LYS A 35 0.09 12.81 11.20
N VAL A 36 1.38 12.57 11.46
CA VAL A 36 2.45 12.70 10.48
C VAL A 36 2.92 11.33 10.03
N GLY A 37 2.90 11.08 8.71
CA GLY A 37 3.48 9.89 8.08
C GLY A 37 4.84 10.21 7.46
N LEU A 38 5.88 9.42 7.75
CA LEU A 38 7.19 9.52 7.12
C LEU A 38 7.28 8.51 5.97
N VAL A 39 7.50 9.02 4.77
CA VAL A 39 7.69 8.24 3.54
C VAL A 39 9.10 8.42 3.04
N ALA A 40 9.79 7.31 2.73
CA ALA A 40 11.13 7.34 2.13
C ALA A 40 11.46 5.99 1.50
N ARG A 41 12.51 5.94 0.65
CA ARG A 41 13.06 4.68 0.12
C ARG A 41 13.65 3.83 1.24
N ASN A 42 13.80 2.52 0.99
CA ASN A 42 14.57 1.66 1.89
C ASN A 42 16.05 2.07 1.90
N GLY A 43 16.70 1.92 3.06
CA GLY A 43 18.11 2.31 3.23
C GLY A 43 18.35 3.81 3.43
N THR A 44 17.35 4.69 3.36
CA THR A 44 17.53 6.15 3.54
C THR A 44 17.60 6.59 5.00
N GLY A 45 17.42 5.66 5.97
CA GLY A 45 17.55 5.97 7.39
C GLY A 45 16.25 6.29 8.13
N LYS A 46 15.07 5.79 7.69
CA LYS A 46 13.78 5.98 8.39
C LYS A 46 13.84 5.52 9.85
N SER A 47 14.19 4.25 10.08
CA SER A 47 14.27 3.68 11.44
C SER A 47 15.42 4.30 12.23
N THR A 48 16.52 4.69 11.56
CA THR A 48 17.61 5.46 12.19
C THR A 48 17.12 6.82 12.66
N LEU A 49 16.30 7.53 11.85
CA LEU A 49 15.71 8.80 12.28
C LEU A 49 14.82 8.60 13.51
N MET A 50 13.98 7.55 13.53
CA MET A 50 13.16 7.21 14.71
C MET A 50 14.03 6.93 15.94
N SER A 51 15.11 6.15 15.78
CA SER A 51 16.06 5.84 16.86
C SER A 51 16.80 7.07 17.38
N VAL A 52 17.20 7.98 16.48
CA VAL A 52 17.83 9.25 16.85
C VAL A 52 16.86 10.16 17.60
N LEU A 53 15.61 10.25 17.14
CA LEU A 53 14.58 11.02 17.83
C LEU A 53 14.32 10.49 19.25
N MET A 54 14.40 9.17 19.46
CA MET A 54 14.23 8.52 20.77
C MET A 54 15.51 8.48 21.62
N ASP A 55 16.56 9.20 21.20
CA ASP A 55 17.88 9.24 21.89
C ASP A 55 18.54 7.85 22.07
N LYS A 56 18.17 6.89 21.20
CA LYS A 56 18.78 5.55 21.17
C LYS A 56 20.05 5.50 20.34
N GLU A 57 20.15 6.40 19.34
CA GLU A 57 21.33 6.61 18.50
C GLU A 57 21.76 8.08 18.53
N GLY A 58 23.07 8.31 18.60
CA GLY A 58 23.62 9.67 18.51
C GLY A 58 23.52 10.26 17.09
N HIS A 59 23.62 11.57 16.96
CA HIS A 59 23.68 12.33 15.70
C HIS A 59 24.91 13.24 15.66
N GLU A 60 25.29 13.72 14.49
CA GLU A 60 26.50 14.54 14.31
C GLU A 60 26.27 16.01 14.63
N SER A 61 25.12 16.55 14.22
CA SER A 61 24.75 17.94 14.46
C SER A 61 23.25 18.15 14.45
N GLY A 62 22.79 19.25 15.00
CA GLY A 62 21.39 19.63 15.10
C GLY A 62 20.83 19.48 16.51
N ASP A 63 19.61 19.95 16.69
CA ASP A 63 18.91 19.93 17.97
C ASP A 63 17.56 19.22 17.85
N ILE A 64 17.24 18.42 18.86
CA ILE A 64 15.96 17.73 19.00
C ILE A 64 15.31 18.23 20.27
N ILE A 65 14.19 18.93 20.14
CA ILE A 65 13.54 19.61 21.25
C ILE A 65 12.14 19.02 21.42
N TYR A 66 11.91 18.37 22.58
CA TYR A 66 10.59 17.91 22.99
C TYR A 66 9.94 18.94 23.93
N ARG A 67 8.61 19.05 23.85
CA ARG A 67 7.84 19.79 24.84
C ARG A 67 8.03 19.11 26.23
N ARG A 68 8.17 19.94 27.28
CA ARG A 68 8.30 19.43 28.65
C ARG A 68 7.06 18.64 29.06
N ASP A 69 7.25 17.63 29.91
CA ASP A 69 6.21 16.75 30.46
C ASP A 69 5.42 15.93 29.43
N LEU A 70 5.96 15.75 28.20
CA LEU A 70 5.34 14.96 27.16
C LEU A 70 5.59 13.47 27.38
N LYS A 71 4.51 12.68 27.44
CA LYS A 71 4.60 11.21 27.44
C LYS A 71 4.72 10.71 26.01
N VAL A 72 5.88 10.15 25.67
CA VAL A 72 6.15 9.58 24.35
C VAL A 72 6.03 8.07 24.41
N GLY A 73 5.22 7.49 23.52
CA GLY A 73 5.14 6.04 23.30
C GLY A 73 5.83 5.68 22.01
N TYR A 74 6.76 4.72 22.04
CA TYR A 74 7.52 4.29 20.87
C TYR A 74 7.35 2.81 20.59
N LEU A 75 6.89 2.48 19.38
CA LEU A 75 6.89 1.13 18.83
C LEU A 75 8.10 0.95 17.92
N GLU A 76 9.01 0.08 18.33
CA GLU A 76 10.20 -0.28 17.54
C GLU A 76 9.86 -1.28 16.42
N GLN A 77 10.66 -1.26 15.37
CA GLN A 77 10.56 -2.21 14.27
C GLN A 77 10.78 -3.67 14.76
N SER A 78 11.73 -3.88 15.69
CA SER A 78 12.08 -5.20 16.24
C SER A 78 12.13 -5.13 17.77
N PRO A 79 10.96 -5.20 18.45
CA PRO A 79 10.91 -5.13 19.89
C PRO A 79 11.57 -6.36 20.54
N GLN A 80 12.31 -6.15 21.63
CA GLN A 80 12.95 -7.21 22.39
C GLN A 80 12.22 -7.40 23.71
N PHE A 81 11.95 -8.65 24.07
CA PHE A 81 11.32 -9.05 25.32
C PHE A 81 12.16 -10.12 26.01
N ASP A 82 12.02 -10.23 27.33
CA ASP A 82 12.56 -11.38 28.05
C ASP A 82 11.74 -12.64 27.65
N PRO A 83 12.38 -13.71 27.17
CA PRO A 83 11.68 -14.92 26.75
C PRO A 83 10.86 -15.60 27.86
N GLU A 84 11.24 -15.41 29.13
CA GLU A 84 10.62 -16.06 30.30
C GLU A 84 9.40 -15.28 30.83
N GLU A 85 9.26 -13.98 30.49
CA GLU A 85 8.12 -13.18 30.88
C GLU A 85 6.83 -13.64 30.20
N SER A 86 5.71 -13.63 30.93
CA SER A 86 4.40 -13.83 30.33
C SER A 86 3.96 -12.59 29.54
N VAL A 87 3.04 -12.78 28.59
CA VAL A 87 2.45 -11.67 27.80
C VAL A 87 1.91 -10.57 28.72
N LEU A 88 1.26 -10.95 29.79
CA LEU A 88 0.68 -10.00 30.76
C LEU A 88 1.77 -9.22 31.48
N GLN A 89 2.83 -9.88 31.93
CA GLN A 89 3.97 -9.24 32.60
C GLN A 89 4.71 -8.28 31.66
N ALA A 90 4.91 -8.67 30.43
CA ALA A 90 5.53 -7.81 29.42
C ALA A 90 4.74 -6.51 29.14
N CYS A 91 3.42 -6.49 29.41
CA CYS A 91 2.58 -5.30 29.27
C CYS A 91 2.57 -4.38 30.50
N PHE A 92 2.92 -4.86 31.68
CA PHE A 92 2.64 -4.12 32.95
C PHE A 92 3.85 -3.70 33.76
N ASN A 93 5.08 -4.06 33.45
CA ASN A 93 6.27 -3.68 34.22
C ASN A 93 6.02 -3.72 35.78
N HIS A 94 5.22 -4.71 36.23
CA HIS A 94 4.85 -4.91 37.66
C HIS A 94 3.91 -3.83 38.28
N GLU A 95 3.17 -3.06 37.50
CA GLU A 95 2.10 -2.18 38.03
C GLU A 95 0.75 -2.93 38.11
N ASP A 96 0.24 -3.15 39.33
CA ASP A 96 -1.04 -3.83 39.61
C ASP A 96 -2.25 -2.86 39.54
N ASP A 97 -2.37 -2.07 38.47
CA ASP A 97 -3.55 -1.20 38.29
C ASP A 97 -4.67 -1.97 37.56
N PRO A 98 -5.80 -2.28 38.26
CA PRO A 98 -6.88 -3.09 37.66
C PRO A 98 -7.51 -2.50 36.40
N GLU A 99 -7.55 -1.16 36.27
CA GLU A 99 -8.11 -0.50 35.08
C GLU A 99 -7.19 -0.68 33.87
N LYS A 100 -5.88 -0.56 34.05
CA LYS A 100 -4.89 -0.81 33.03
C LYS A 100 -4.90 -2.29 32.60
N VAL A 101 -5.05 -3.22 33.54
CA VAL A 101 -5.16 -4.66 33.26
C VAL A 101 -6.38 -4.96 32.40
N LEU A 102 -7.55 -4.38 32.72
CA LEU A 102 -8.75 -4.58 31.90
C LEU A 102 -8.58 -4.03 30.49
N LYS A 103 -8.01 -2.85 30.35
CA LYS A 103 -7.73 -2.21 29.06
C LYS A 103 -6.73 -3.01 28.23
N ALA A 104 -5.68 -3.53 28.87
CA ALA A 104 -4.72 -4.40 28.20
C ALA A 104 -5.38 -5.67 27.66
N LYS A 105 -6.20 -6.32 28.47
CA LYS A 105 -6.96 -7.49 28.02
C LYS A 105 -7.84 -7.17 26.82
N GLN A 106 -8.51 -6.01 26.82
CA GLN A 106 -9.30 -5.57 25.67
C GLN A 106 -8.45 -5.36 24.41
N ILE A 107 -7.33 -4.63 24.51
CA ILE A 107 -6.44 -4.36 23.37
C ILE A 107 -5.81 -5.65 22.86
N LEU A 108 -5.31 -6.53 23.74
CA LEU A 108 -4.72 -7.81 23.39
C LEU A 108 -5.72 -8.75 22.70
N THR A 109 -6.98 -8.74 23.17
CA THR A 109 -8.06 -9.50 22.51
C THR A 109 -8.31 -8.99 21.09
N GLN A 110 -8.35 -7.67 20.90
CA GLN A 110 -8.50 -7.07 19.56
C GLN A 110 -7.31 -7.39 18.63
N LEU A 111 -6.12 -7.57 19.21
CA LEU A 111 -4.92 -7.98 18.48
C LEU A 111 -4.77 -9.52 18.40
N HIS A 112 -5.82 -10.27 18.69
CA HIS A 112 -5.90 -11.74 18.63
C HIS A 112 -4.79 -12.43 19.46
N ILE A 113 -4.45 -11.87 20.63
CA ILE A 113 -3.62 -12.49 21.65
C ILE A 113 -4.53 -13.00 22.76
N THR A 114 -4.82 -14.29 22.77
CA THR A 114 -5.82 -14.90 23.68
C THR A 114 -5.19 -15.51 24.92
N ASN A 115 -3.98 -16.06 24.81
CA ASN A 115 -3.28 -16.68 25.94
C ASN A 115 -2.31 -15.67 26.57
N LEU A 116 -2.76 -15.04 27.67
CA LEU A 116 -2.02 -13.99 28.37
C LEU A 116 -0.95 -14.50 29.34
N GLU A 117 -1.03 -15.76 29.71
CA GLU A 117 -0.06 -16.42 30.60
C GLU A 117 1.10 -17.08 29.82
N GLN A 118 1.03 -17.07 28.49
CA GLN A 118 2.06 -17.68 27.65
C GLN A 118 3.37 -16.89 27.74
N PRO A 119 4.54 -17.56 27.88
CA PRO A 119 5.84 -16.90 27.83
C PRO A 119 6.11 -16.24 26.47
N MET A 120 6.75 -15.07 26.48
CA MET A 120 7.08 -14.30 25.28
C MET A 120 7.97 -15.09 24.30
N GLY A 121 8.85 -15.96 24.81
CA GLY A 121 9.71 -16.82 23.98
C GLY A 121 8.97 -17.87 23.14
N GLN A 122 7.71 -18.17 23.45
CA GLN A 122 6.88 -19.11 22.69
C GLN A 122 6.04 -18.42 21.61
N LEU A 123 6.04 -17.09 21.58
CA LEU A 123 5.31 -16.30 20.58
C LEU A 123 6.12 -16.19 19.29
N SER A 124 5.41 -16.20 18.15
CA SER A 124 6.03 -15.84 16.87
C SER A 124 6.44 -14.36 16.87
N GLY A 125 7.41 -13.99 16.02
CA GLY A 125 7.84 -12.59 15.89
C GLY A 125 6.69 -11.61 15.60
N GLY A 126 5.71 -12.03 14.79
CA GLY A 126 4.50 -11.23 14.54
C GLY A 126 3.61 -11.09 15.78
N GLN A 127 3.50 -12.12 16.63
CA GLN A 127 2.77 -12.02 17.91
C GLN A 127 3.50 -11.12 18.91
N GLN A 128 4.82 -11.23 19.00
CA GLN A 128 5.63 -10.34 19.84
C GLN A 128 5.45 -8.87 19.43
N LYS A 129 5.42 -8.58 18.14
CA LYS A 129 5.18 -7.22 17.64
C LYS A 129 3.78 -6.70 17.99
N ARG A 130 2.76 -7.56 17.95
CA ARG A 130 1.40 -7.22 18.40
C ARG A 130 1.33 -6.93 19.89
N VAL A 131 2.07 -7.68 20.72
CA VAL A 131 2.20 -7.40 22.17
C VAL A 131 2.91 -6.07 22.39
N ALA A 132 3.97 -5.76 21.64
CA ALA A 132 4.66 -4.47 21.73
C ALA A 132 3.74 -3.30 21.35
N LEU A 133 2.94 -3.45 20.31
CA LEU A 133 1.94 -2.45 19.92
C LEU A 133 0.91 -2.26 21.05
N ALA A 134 0.39 -3.35 21.63
CA ALA A 134 -0.52 -3.28 22.77
C ALA A 134 0.10 -2.52 23.94
N ASN A 135 1.35 -2.80 24.27
CA ASN A 135 2.08 -2.16 25.36
C ASN A 135 2.15 -0.64 25.18
N VAL A 136 2.49 -0.19 23.97
CA VAL A 136 2.52 1.26 23.65
C VAL A 136 1.13 1.89 23.76
N LEU A 137 0.07 1.21 23.29
CA LEU A 137 -1.28 1.75 23.32
C LEU A 137 -1.92 1.79 24.71
N ILE A 138 -1.54 0.86 25.60
CA ILE A 138 -2.03 0.79 26.98
C ILE A 138 -1.57 2.01 27.80
N THR A 139 -0.35 2.50 27.54
CA THR A 139 0.23 3.64 28.28
C THR A 139 -0.43 4.97 27.96
N GLU A 140 -1.30 5.04 26.95
CA GLU A 140 -1.97 6.27 26.46
C GLU A 140 -1.03 7.47 26.36
N PRO A 141 0.02 7.41 25.55
CA PRO A 141 0.96 8.50 25.44
C PRO A 141 0.33 9.71 24.72
N ASP A 142 0.82 10.91 25.03
CA ASP A 142 0.44 12.15 24.34
C ASP A 142 0.95 12.17 22.90
N PHE A 143 2.13 11.59 22.68
CA PHE A 143 2.79 11.49 21.39
C PHE A 143 3.16 10.03 21.06
N LEU A 144 2.60 9.52 19.98
CA LEU A 144 2.83 8.16 19.49
C LEU A 144 3.86 8.18 18.36
N MET A 145 4.95 7.43 18.53
CA MET A 145 5.93 7.15 17.50
C MET A 145 5.84 5.68 17.09
N LEU A 146 5.49 5.38 15.84
CA LEU A 146 5.19 4.03 15.38
C LEU A 146 6.05 3.67 14.16
N ASP A 147 6.92 2.65 14.30
CA ASP A 147 7.73 2.13 13.20
C ASP A 147 7.10 0.84 12.65
N GLU A 148 6.53 0.93 11.43
CA GLU A 148 5.82 -0.13 10.71
C GLU A 148 4.74 -0.83 11.57
N PRO A 149 3.72 -0.09 12.07
CA PRO A 149 2.72 -0.66 12.98
C PRO A 149 1.76 -1.63 12.30
N THR A 150 1.63 -1.60 10.97
CA THR A 150 0.72 -2.45 10.19
C THR A 150 1.33 -3.80 9.83
N ASN A 151 2.66 -3.95 9.90
CA ASN A 151 3.32 -5.21 9.59
C ASN A 151 2.89 -6.32 10.54
N HIS A 152 2.60 -7.51 9.99
CA HIS A 152 2.11 -8.70 10.71
C HIS A 152 0.71 -8.57 11.34
N LEU A 153 -0.01 -7.49 11.07
CA LEU A 153 -1.42 -7.36 11.39
C LEU A 153 -2.26 -7.91 10.22
N ASP A 154 -3.37 -8.56 10.54
CA ASP A 154 -4.38 -8.86 9.54
C ASP A 154 -5.32 -7.64 9.34
N LEU A 155 -6.16 -7.73 8.33
CA LEU A 155 -7.00 -6.62 7.91
C LEU A 155 -7.97 -6.12 8.99
N GLU A 156 -8.50 -7.02 9.83
CA GLU A 156 -9.40 -6.65 10.93
C GLU A 156 -8.66 -5.85 11.99
N MET A 157 -7.43 -6.27 12.32
CA MET A 157 -6.58 -5.54 13.27
C MET A 157 -6.16 -4.18 12.71
N ILE A 158 -5.83 -4.08 11.41
CA ILE A 158 -5.50 -2.80 10.77
C ILE A 158 -6.70 -1.85 10.83
N GLU A 159 -7.91 -2.30 10.50
CA GLU A 159 -9.13 -1.47 10.58
C GLU A 159 -9.44 -1.02 12.02
N TRP A 160 -9.23 -1.91 12.99
CA TRP A 160 -9.37 -1.55 14.38
C TRP A 160 -8.34 -0.48 14.80
N LEU A 161 -7.07 -0.65 14.38
CA LEU A 161 -6.00 0.31 14.68
C LEU A 161 -6.28 1.67 14.04
N GLU A 162 -6.73 1.70 12.76
CA GLU A 162 -7.19 2.92 12.09
C GLU A 162 -8.25 3.64 12.93
N GLY A 163 -9.28 2.90 13.36
CA GLY A 163 -10.34 3.43 14.22
C GLY A 163 -9.84 3.94 15.56
N TYR A 164 -8.90 3.23 16.19
CA TYR A 164 -8.28 3.62 17.45
C TYR A 164 -7.45 4.91 17.34
N LEU A 165 -6.61 5.01 16.30
CA LEU A 165 -5.75 6.18 16.08
C LEU A 165 -6.53 7.40 15.60
N ASN A 166 -7.70 7.21 14.99
CA ASN A 166 -8.56 8.31 14.58
C ASN A 166 -9.47 8.85 15.69
N ARG A 167 -9.61 8.12 16.79
CA ARG A 167 -10.38 8.61 17.95
C ARG A 167 -9.58 9.62 18.77
N GLY A 168 -10.19 10.77 19.03
CA GLY A 168 -9.58 11.84 19.82
C GLY A 168 -8.51 12.65 19.08
N ASN A 169 -7.85 13.54 19.79
CA ASN A 169 -6.81 14.45 19.24
C ASN A 169 -5.41 13.89 19.50
N LYS A 170 -5.12 12.69 18.99
CA LYS A 170 -3.81 12.03 19.16
C LYS A 170 -2.77 12.65 18.25
N THR A 171 -1.57 12.87 18.78
CA THR A 171 -0.40 13.29 18.00
C THR A 171 0.39 12.04 17.62
N ILE A 172 0.65 11.87 16.34
CA ILE A 172 1.26 10.65 15.81
C ILE A 172 2.39 10.99 14.85
N PHE A 173 3.51 10.31 15.00
CA PHE A 173 4.56 10.23 14.00
C PHE A 173 4.79 8.77 13.63
N MET A 174 4.55 8.41 12.37
CA MET A 174 4.64 7.02 11.96
C MET A 174 5.45 6.83 10.69
N VAL A 175 6.12 5.68 10.61
CA VAL A 175 6.70 5.13 9.39
C VAL A 175 5.84 3.94 8.99
N THR A 176 5.31 3.92 7.78
CA THR A 176 4.63 2.75 7.24
C THR A 176 4.66 2.75 5.71
N HIS A 177 4.60 1.56 5.13
CA HIS A 177 4.48 1.34 3.71
C HIS A 177 3.04 1.07 3.26
N ASP A 178 2.10 0.97 4.21
CA ASP A 178 0.67 0.84 3.94
C ASP A 178 0.08 2.20 3.52
N ARG A 179 -0.17 2.33 2.22
CA ARG A 179 -0.66 3.57 1.60
C ARG A 179 -2.08 3.91 2.02
N PHE A 180 -2.92 2.89 2.19
CA PHE A 180 -4.30 3.08 2.61
C PHE A 180 -4.36 3.55 4.07
N PHE A 181 -3.52 2.99 4.92
CA PHE A 181 -3.38 3.41 6.30
C PHE A 181 -2.88 4.86 6.40
N LEU A 182 -1.85 5.23 5.60
CA LEU A 182 -1.39 6.63 5.50
C LEU A 182 -2.50 7.57 5.08
N ASP A 183 -3.30 7.20 4.08
CA ASP A 183 -4.38 8.04 3.56
C ASP A 183 -5.51 8.26 4.59
N LYS A 184 -5.82 7.23 5.39
CA LYS A 184 -6.89 7.26 6.39
C LYS A 184 -6.50 7.91 7.72
N VAL A 185 -5.25 7.78 8.13
CA VAL A 185 -4.79 8.21 9.46
C VAL A 185 -4.04 9.54 9.38
N CYS A 186 -3.15 9.74 8.39
CA CYS A 186 -2.28 10.90 8.35
C CYS A 186 -2.94 12.14 7.72
N ASN A 187 -2.66 13.30 8.31
CA ASN A 187 -3.02 14.61 7.77
C ASN A 187 -1.81 15.42 7.28
N THR A 188 -0.62 14.88 7.46
CA THR A 188 0.65 15.48 7.00
C THR A 188 1.58 14.34 6.60
N ILE A 189 2.24 14.48 5.45
CA ILE A 189 3.26 13.54 4.98
C ILE A 189 4.61 14.25 4.94
N LEU A 190 5.62 13.64 5.56
CA LEU A 190 7.03 14.01 5.42
C LEU A 190 7.68 13.04 4.45
N GLU A 191 8.28 13.54 3.39
CA GLU A 191 9.07 12.74 2.45
C GLU A 191 10.57 13.00 2.70
N LEU A 192 11.30 11.95 3.04
CA LEU A 192 12.76 12.00 3.10
C LEU A 192 13.29 11.52 1.73
N ASP A 193 13.76 12.47 0.91
CA ASP A 193 14.26 12.23 -0.44
C ASP A 193 15.53 13.05 -0.66
N ASP A 194 16.55 12.44 -1.26
CA ASP A 194 17.87 13.04 -1.48
C ASP A 194 18.45 13.75 -0.23
N ARG A 195 18.40 13.07 0.93
CA ARG A 195 18.92 13.52 2.23
C ARG A 195 18.21 14.73 2.83
N THR A 196 17.13 15.21 2.22
CA THR A 196 16.33 16.35 2.65
C THR A 196 14.89 15.94 2.98
N ILE A 197 14.18 16.76 3.78
CA ILE A 197 12.78 16.53 4.11
C ILE A 197 11.89 17.53 3.37
N TYR A 198 10.84 16.98 2.75
CA TYR A 198 9.76 17.75 2.12
C TYR A 198 8.47 17.50 2.90
N THR A 199 7.74 18.58 3.22
CA THR A 199 6.51 18.51 4.00
C THR A 199 5.29 18.76 3.11
N TYR A 200 4.35 17.82 3.12
CA TYR A 200 3.07 17.91 2.41
C TYR A 200 1.93 17.89 3.42
N ARG A 201 1.14 18.97 3.48
CA ARG A 201 -0.01 19.10 4.38
C ARG A 201 -1.25 18.58 3.68
N GLY A 202 -1.62 17.34 3.93
CA GLY A 202 -2.72 16.63 3.31
C GLY A 202 -2.58 15.12 3.53
N ASN A 203 -3.48 14.36 2.93
CA ASN A 203 -3.46 12.90 2.93
C ASN A 203 -2.45 12.34 1.90
N TYR A 204 -2.38 11.02 1.80
CA TYR A 204 -1.44 10.35 0.90
C TYR A 204 -1.74 10.64 -0.59
N ALA A 205 -3.02 10.75 -0.98
CA ALA A 205 -3.39 11.09 -2.35
C ALA A 205 -2.90 12.49 -2.75
N TYR A 206 -3.07 13.48 -1.88
CA TYR A 206 -2.54 14.83 -2.06
C TYR A 206 -1.01 14.86 -2.17
N TYR A 207 -0.32 14.07 -1.34
CA TYR A 207 1.13 13.91 -1.43
C TYR A 207 1.57 13.41 -2.81
N LEU A 208 0.90 12.37 -3.35
CA LEU A 208 1.24 11.82 -4.68
C LEU A 208 1.12 12.88 -5.78
N GLU A 209 0.03 13.64 -5.78
CA GLU A 209 -0.20 14.73 -6.74
C GLU A 209 0.93 15.77 -6.65
N LYS A 210 1.20 16.28 -5.45
CA LYS A 210 2.22 17.32 -5.24
C LYS A 210 3.65 16.83 -5.48
N ARG A 211 3.92 15.57 -5.17
CA ARG A 211 5.20 14.96 -5.52
C ARG A 211 5.38 14.87 -7.04
N GLN A 212 4.34 14.47 -7.77
CA GLN A 212 4.38 14.43 -9.23
C GLN A 212 4.65 15.81 -9.82
N GLU A 213 3.92 16.84 -9.38
CA GLU A 213 4.17 18.23 -9.80
C GLU A 213 5.62 18.67 -9.52
N ARG A 214 6.17 18.36 -8.33
CA ARG A 214 7.56 18.65 -7.97
C ARG A 214 8.55 17.98 -8.93
N MET A 215 8.33 16.70 -9.23
CA MET A 215 9.19 15.94 -10.12
C MET A 215 9.13 16.45 -11.57
N ASP A 216 7.96 16.85 -12.05
CA ASP A 216 7.78 17.39 -13.39
C ASP A 216 8.43 18.78 -13.51
N ASN A 217 8.30 19.63 -12.49
CA ASN A 217 9.00 20.91 -12.42
C ASN A 217 10.53 20.72 -12.42
N LEU A 218 11.05 19.78 -11.63
CA LEU A 218 12.47 19.47 -11.58
C LEU A 218 13.00 18.95 -12.94
N ARG A 219 12.22 18.10 -13.63
CA ARG A 219 12.55 17.63 -14.98
C ARG A 219 12.61 18.80 -15.97
N ALA A 220 11.63 19.69 -15.93
CA ALA A 220 11.59 20.87 -16.79
C ALA A 220 12.79 21.79 -16.54
N GLU A 221 13.17 22.01 -15.27
CA GLU A 221 14.34 22.81 -14.89
C GLU A 221 15.65 22.19 -15.37
N ILE A 222 15.85 20.90 -15.18
CA ILE A 222 17.03 20.18 -15.68
C ILE A 222 17.08 20.22 -17.21
N GLN A 223 15.95 20.02 -17.90
CA GLN A 223 15.91 20.09 -19.36
C GLN A 223 16.22 21.50 -19.88
N HIS A 224 15.71 22.54 -19.22
CA HIS A 224 16.04 23.93 -19.52
C HIS A 224 17.54 24.20 -19.30
N SER A 225 18.08 23.77 -18.14
CA SER A 225 19.50 23.90 -17.80
C SER A 225 20.40 23.14 -18.78
N LYS A 226 19.98 21.96 -19.23
CA LYS A 226 20.69 21.18 -20.25
C LYS A 226 20.74 21.88 -21.60
N ASN A 227 19.64 22.50 -22.03
CA ASN A 227 19.58 23.26 -23.27
C ASN A 227 20.49 24.52 -23.19
N LEU A 228 20.50 25.20 -22.03
CA LEU A 228 21.37 26.34 -21.78
C LEU A 228 22.84 25.91 -21.73
N TYR A 229 23.15 24.80 -21.04
CA TYR A 229 24.50 24.23 -20.98
C TYR A 229 25.07 23.93 -22.38
N LEU A 230 24.27 23.35 -23.28
CA LEU A 230 24.72 23.07 -24.64
C LEU A 230 25.08 24.35 -25.40
N ARG A 231 24.34 25.45 -25.21
CA ARG A 231 24.66 26.76 -25.80
C ARG A 231 25.94 27.36 -25.21
N GLU A 232 26.07 27.32 -23.89
CA GLU A 232 27.28 27.86 -23.20
C GLU A 232 28.52 26.99 -23.45
N LEU A 233 28.35 25.68 -23.69
CA LEU A 233 29.43 24.78 -24.04
C LEU A 233 30.08 25.16 -25.38
N ASP A 234 29.28 25.57 -26.37
CA ASP A 234 29.79 26.07 -27.64
C ASP A 234 30.59 27.36 -27.45
N TRP A 235 30.14 28.25 -26.55
CA TRP A 235 30.91 29.45 -26.18
C TRP A 235 32.21 29.09 -25.42
N MET A 236 32.16 28.14 -24.51
CA MET A 236 33.34 27.65 -23.77
C MET A 236 34.39 27.02 -24.69
N ARG A 237 33.99 26.34 -25.76
CA ARG A 237 34.89 25.70 -26.73
C ARG A 237 35.56 26.71 -27.66
N ARG A 238 34.97 27.89 -27.91
CA ARG A 238 35.58 28.95 -28.73
C ARG A 238 36.78 29.56 -28.02
N GLN A 239 37.88 29.73 -28.76
CA GLN A 239 39.03 30.45 -28.23
C GLN A 239 38.74 31.96 -28.14
N PRO A 240 39.22 32.67 -27.11
CA PRO A 240 39.08 34.10 -27.05
C PRO A 240 39.80 34.78 -28.22
N GLN A 241 39.17 35.81 -28.80
CA GLN A 241 39.78 36.57 -29.91
C GLN A 241 40.91 37.44 -29.39
N ALA A 242 42.08 37.38 -30.04
CA ALA A 242 43.27 38.15 -29.74
C ALA A 242 43.79 38.03 -28.28
N ARG A 243 44.18 39.13 -27.60
CA ARG A 243 44.69 39.16 -26.23
C ARG A 243 43.61 39.16 -25.14
N GLY A 244 42.37 38.79 -25.46
CA GLY A 244 41.26 38.77 -24.53
C GLY A 244 41.22 37.51 -23.65
N HIS A 245 40.78 37.65 -22.40
CA HIS A 245 40.45 36.53 -21.51
C HIS A 245 38.96 36.32 -21.49
N LYS A 246 38.50 35.07 -21.29
CA LYS A 246 37.10 34.80 -21.01
C LYS A 246 36.71 35.45 -19.70
N ALA A 247 35.47 35.95 -19.61
CA ALA A 247 34.96 36.55 -18.40
C ALA A 247 34.80 35.45 -17.31
N LYS A 248 35.58 35.56 -16.23
CA LYS A 248 35.62 34.58 -15.14
C LYS A 248 34.23 34.29 -14.57
N TYR A 249 33.41 35.33 -14.37
CA TYR A 249 32.01 35.17 -13.92
C TYR A 249 31.21 34.21 -14.82
N ARG A 250 31.38 34.26 -16.15
CA ARG A 250 30.67 33.39 -17.08
C ARG A 250 31.25 31.97 -17.08
N GLU A 251 32.51 31.80 -16.81
CA GLU A 251 33.14 30.50 -16.60
C GLU A 251 32.64 29.86 -15.30
N ASP A 252 32.56 30.60 -14.21
CA ASP A 252 32.03 30.12 -12.94
C ASP A 252 30.54 29.73 -13.08
N ALA A 253 29.73 30.57 -13.74
CA ALA A 253 28.32 30.27 -14.04
C ALA A 253 28.14 29.02 -14.92
N PHE A 254 29.06 28.80 -15.88
CA PHE A 254 29.06 27.59 -16.70
C PHE A 254 29.27 26.32 -15.87
N TYR A 255 30.21 26.31 -14.93
CA TYR A 255 30.45 25.15 -14.08
C TYR A 255 29.28 24.87 -13.11
N GLU A 256 28.61 25.90 -12.60
CA GLU A 256 27.39 25.71 -11.81
C GLU A 256 26.24 25.13 -12.69
N LEU A 257 26.09 25.68 -13.90
CA LEU A 257 25.11 25.16 -14.86
C LEU A 257 25.41 23.71 -15.28
N GLU A 258 26.69 23.36 -15.42
CA GLU A 258 27.13 21.99 -15.73
C GLU A 258 26.72 21.00 -14.65
N LYS A 259 26.84 21.39 -13.38
CA LYS A 259 26.42 20.53 -12.24
C LYS A 259 24.93 20.21 -12.32
N VAL A 260 24.09 21.23 -12.57
CA VAL A 260 22.63 21.04 -12.69
C VAL A 260 22.28 20.24 -13.96
N ALA A 261 22.87 20.59 -15.10
CA ALA A 261 22.60 19.93 -16.39
C ALA A 261 23.04 18.46 -16.44
N LYS A 262 24.02 18.06 -15.62
CA LYS A 262 24.50 16.68 -15.48
C LYS A 262 23.71 15.87 -14.45
N GLN A 263 22.83 16.49 -13.68
CA GLN A 263 21.92 15.74 -12.82
C GLN A 263 21.06 14.80 -13.68
N ARG A 264 21.08 13.53 -13.34
CA ARG A 264 20.24 12.53 -13.98
C ARG A 264 19.06 12.25 -13.06
N ILE A 265 17.87 12.69 -13.47
CA ILE A 265 16.65 12.07 -12.93
C ILE A 265 16.56 10.72 -13.62
N GLU A 266 16.51 9.65 -12.86
CA GLU A 266 16.25 8.32 -13.40
C GLU A 266 14.86 8.32 -14.06
N ASP A 267 14.86 8.44 -15.38
CA ASP A 267 13.63 8.45 -16.17
C ASP A 267 13.15 7.01 -16.32
N ARG A 268 12.07 6.65 -15.64
CA ARG A 268 11.43 5.34 -15.69
C ARG A 268 10.65 5.15 -17.00
N GLN A 269 11.27 5.35 -18.15
CA GLN A 269 10.56 5.17 -19.44
C GLN A 269 10.57 3.73 -19.97
N VAL A 270 11.17 2.78 -19.27
CA VAL A 270 11.18 1.39 -19.71
C VAL A 270 9.95 0.68 -19.15
N ARG A 271 8.86 0.65 -19.89
CA ARG A 271 7.76 -0.30 -19.62
C ARG A 271 8.29 -1.71 -19.92
N LEU A 272 8.35 -2.53 -18.89
CA LEU A 272 8.65 -3.95 -19.01
C LEU A 272 7.40 -4.67 -19.52
N LYS A 273 7.28 -4.81 -20.83
CA LYS A 273 6.41 -5.86 -21.37
C LYS A 273 7.18 -7.17 -21.24
N ALA A 274 7.05 -7.82 -20.09
CA ALA A 274 7.63 -9.14 -19.91
C ALA A 274 6.95 -10.12 -20.88
N SER A 275 7.70 -10.63 -21.85
CA SER A 275 7.21 -11.77 -22.61
C SER A 275 7.37 -13.00 -21.73
N THR A 276 6.26 -13.54 -21.30
CA THR A 276 6.27 -14.79 -20.57
C THR A 276 6.56 -15.96 -21.50
N VAL A 277 7.23 -16.95 -20.95
CA VAL A 277 7.34 -18.28 -21.56
C VAL A 277 5.92 -18.80 -21.86
N TYR A 278 5.76 -19.48 -22.99
CA TYR A 278 4.49 -20.10 -23.38
C TYR A 278 3.84 -20.82 -22.21
N ILE A 279 2.56 -20.51 -21.96
CA ILE A 279 1.74 -21.17 -20.96
C ILE A 279 0.62 -21.95 -21.66
N GLY A 280 0.48 -23.23 -21.36
CA GLY A 280 -0.56 -24.11 -21.93
C GLY A 280 -1.97 -23.71 -21.50
N SER A 281 -2.97 -24.45 -21.97
CA SER A 281 -4.38 -24.25 -21.57
C SER A 281 -4.65 -24.74 -20.15
N LYS A 282 -3.97 -25.80 -19.71
CA LYS A 282 -4.06 -26.34 -18.36
C LYS A 282 -3.05 -25.65 -17.47
N ILE A 283 -3.52 -24.99 -16.42
CA ILE A 283 -2.70 -24.32 -15.42
C ILE A 283 -2.57 -25.22 -14.19
N PHE A 284 -3.55 -25.24 -13.32
CA PHE A 284 -3.69 -26.25 -12.28
C PHE A 284 -5.15 -26.47 -11.91
N GLU A 285 -5.45 -27.65 -11.43
CA GLU A 285 -6.75 -28.04 -10.92
C GLU A 285 -6.57 -28.61 -9.51
N CYS A 286 -7.28 -28.04 -8.53
CA CYS A 286 -7.41 -28.61 -7.20
C CYS A 286 -8.57 -29.59 -7.21
N GLN A 287 -8.31 -30.89 -7.08
CA GLN A 287 -9.34 -31.91 -7.12
C GLN A 287 -9.64 -32.42 -5.71
N TYR A 288 -10.69 -31.85 -5.08
CA TYR A 288 -11.23 -32.27 -3.78
C TYR A 288 -10.15 -32.36 -2.69
N VAL A 289 -9.35 -31.28 -2.59
CA VAL A 289 -8.21 -31.22 -1.67
C VAL A 289 -8.66 -30.97 -0.24
N SER A 290 -8.21 -31.81 0.69
CA SER A 290 -8.42 -31.60 2.12
C SER A 290 -7.09 -31.65 2.87
N LYS A 291 -6.96 -30.80 3.90
CA LYS A 291 -5.80 -30.75 4.79
C LYS A 291 -6.19 -30.32 6.18
N ALA A 292 -5.73 -31.07 7.18
CA ALA A 292 -5.86 -30.72 8.57
C ALA A 292 -4.54 -30.94 9.32
N PHE A 293 -4.32 -30.18 10.38
CA PHE A 293 -3.21 -30.37 11.30
C PHE A 293 -3.75 -30.70 12.69
N ASP A 294 -3.00 -31.47 13.44
CA ASP A 294 -3.27 -31.75 14.84
C ASP A 294 -2.52 -30.71 15.69
N ASP A 295 -3.24 -29.77 16.27
CA ASP A 295 -2.67 -28.77 17.18
C ASP A 295 -3.10 -29.09 18.62
N ARG A 296 -2.21 -29.71 19.39
CA ARG A 296 -2.40 -30.08 20.81
C ARG A 296 -3.67 -30.89 21.09
N GLY A 297 -4.05 -31.80 20.17
CA GLY A 297 -5.23 -32.64 20.31
C GLY A 297 -6.54 -32.00 19.76
N GLN A 298 -6.45 -30.81 19.17
CA GLN A 298 -7.54 -30.24 18.38
C GLN A 298 -7.19 -30.31 16.90
N LYS A 299 -8.09 -30.92 16.11
CA LYS A 299 -7.94 -31.02 14.66
C LYS A 299 -8.28 -29.68 14.03
N LYS A 300 -7.27 -28.95 13.58
CA LYS A 300 -7.44 -27.69 12.82
C LYS A 300 -7.57 -28.01 11.34
N VAL A 301 -8.77 -27.83 10.79
CA VAL A 301 -9.04 -28.02 9.37
C VAL A 301 -8.60 -26.76 8.62
N ILE A 302 -7.76 -26.94 7.60
CA ILE A 302 -7.26 -25.84 6.74
C ILE A 302 -8.03 -25.81 5.42
N LEU A 303 -8.27 -26.99 4.83
CA LEU A 303 -9.04 -27.16 3.61
C LEU A 303 -9.97 -28.34 3.80
N ASP A 304 -11.21 -28.22 3.34
CA ASP A 304 -12.16 -29.30 3.34
C ASP A 304 -12.78 -29.45 1.95
N ASN A 305 -12.44 -30.58 1.28
CA ASN A 305 -12.98 -30.99 -0.01
C ASN A 305 -12.96 -29.87 -1.08
N PHE A 306 -11.87 -29.08 -1.11
CA PHE A 306 -11.74 -27.91 -1.96
C PHE A 306 -11.53 -28.30 -3.42
N TYR A 307 -12.39 -27.78 -4.29
CA TYR A 307 -12.27 -27.90 -5.74
C TYR A 307 -12.11 -26.53 -6.38
N TYR A 308 -11.09 -26.38 -7.23
CA TYR A 308 -10.86 -25.15 -7.98
C TYR A 308 -10.10 -25.43 -9.28
N ASN A 309 -10.52 -24.78 -10.37
CA ASN A 309 -9.82 -24.85 -11.65
C ASN A 309 -9.31 -23.47 -12.04
N PHE A 310 -7.99 -23.29 -12.01
CA PHE A 310 -7.34 -22.02 -12.25
C PHE A 310 -7.31 -21.69 -13.74
N ALA A 311 -7.80 -20.51 -14.10
CA ALA A 311 -7.87 -20.06 -15.48
C ALA A 311 -6.54 -19.52 -16.00
N ARG A 312 -6.38 -19.50 -17.31
CA ARG A 312 -5.20 -18.93 -17.96
C ARG A 312 -5.22 -17.41 -17.83
N PHE A 313 -4.06 -16.82 -17.47
CA PHE A 313 -3.86 -15.39 -17.22
C PHE A 313 -4.64 -14.81 -16.04
N GLU A 314 -5.22 -15.65 -15.22
CA GLU A 314 -5.92 -15.24 -14.01
C GLU A 314 -4.94 -14.62 -13.01
N LYS A 315 -5.37 -13.53 -12.38
CA LYS A 315 -4.66 -12.84 -11.30
C LYS A 315 -5.50 -12.92 -10.04
N MET A 316 -5.20 -13.92 -9.22
CA MET A 316 -5.94 -14.25 -8.01
C MET A 316 -5.32 -13.65 -6.78
N GLY A 317 -6.14 -13.06 -5.92
CA GLY A 317 -5.77 -12.65 -4.57
C GLY A 317 -6.24 -13.67 -3.54
N ILE A 318 -5.43 -13.96 -2.54
CA ILE A 318 -5.80 -14.75 -1.38
C ILE A 318 -5.87 -13.84 -0.16
N VAL A 319 -7.03 -13.78 0.47
CA VAL A 319 -7.29 -12.96 1.66
C VAL A 319 -7.85 -13.82 2.81
N GLY A 320 -7.72 -13.35 4.03
CA GLY A 320 -8.20 -14.03 5.23
C GLY A 320 -7.33 -13.72 6.44
N ASN A 321 -7.82 -14.02 7.64
CA ASN A 321 -7.13 -13.76 8.89
C ASN A 321 -5.83 -14.59 9.01
N ASN A 322 -4.96 -14.18 9.92
CA ASN A 322 -3.73 -14.92 10.15
C ASN A 322 -4.02 -16.32 10.72
N GLY A 323 -3.30 -17.32 10.20
CA GLY A 323 -3.47 -18.72 10.62
C GLY A 323 -4.66 -19.46 10.00
N THR A 324 -5.36 -18.90 8.99
CA THR A 324 -6.44 -19.58 8.25
C THR A 324 -5.94 -20.58 7.20
N GLY A 325 -4.62 -20.63 6.96
CA GLY A 325 -4.03 -21.65 6.08
C GLY A 325 -3.58 -21.14 4.71
N LYS A 326 -3.53 -19.82 4.48
CA LYS A 326 -3.09 -19.21 3.20
C LYS A 326 -1.74 -19.73 2.72
N SER A 327 -0.70 -19.61 3.55
CA SER A 327 0.66 -20.10 3.19
C SER A 327 0.72 -21.63 3.11
N THR A 328 -0.13 -22.37 3.85
CA THR A 328 -0.24 -23.83 3.73
C THR A 328 -0.80 -24.22 2.37
N PHE A 329 -1.81 -23.51 1.87
CA PHE A 329 -2.35 -23.73 0.53
C PHE A 329 -1.26 -23.52 -0.55
N ILE A 330 -0.50 -22.44 -0.44
CA ILE A 330 0.62 -22.17 -1.36
C ILE A 330 1.67 -23.31 -1.29
N LYS A 331 2.07 -23.73 -0.09
CA LYS A 331 3.04 -24.82 0.09
C LYS A 331 2.55 -26.16 -0.47
N MET A 332 1.23 -26.42 -0.41
CA MET A 332 0.62 -27.59 -1.07
C MET A 332 0.63 -27.46 -2.59
N LEU A 333 0.31 -26.30 -3.13
CA LEU A 333 0.36 -26.03 -4.57
C LEU A 333 1.79 -26.21 -5.13
N LEU A 334 2.81 -25.80 -4.37
CA LEU A 334 4.22 -25.94 -4.75
C LEU A 334 4.76 -27.37 -4.50
N GLY A 335 3.96 -28.25 -3.88
CA GLY A 335 4.36 -29.64 -3.58
C GLY A 335 5.24 -29.80 -2.35
N GLU A 336 5.46 -28.74 -1.55
CA GLU A 336 6.25 -28.77 -0.32
C GLU A 336 5.50 -29.49 0.82
N VAL A 337 4.17 -29.40 0.82
CA VAL A 337 3.28 -30.08 1.77
C VAL A 337 2.30 -30.96 1.00
N GLN A 338 2.14 -32.22 1.43
CA GLN A 338 1.20 -33.12 0.80
C GLN A 338 -0.22 -32.91 1.38
N PRO A 339 -1.27 -32.90 0.57
CA PRO A 339 -2.65 -32.93 1.05
C PRO A 339 -2.96 -34.27 1.73
N ASP A 340 -3.95 -34.27 2.63
CA ASP A 340 -4.41 -35.52 3.29
C ASP A 340 -5.33 -36.33 2.37
N SER A 341 -6.10 -35.63 1.51
CA SER A 341 -6.90 -36.22 0.43
C SER A 341 -6.97 -35.29 -0.76
N GLY A 342 -7.34 -35.84 -1.93
CA GLY A 342 -7.34 -35.10 -3.18
C GLY A 342 -5.94 -34.92 -3.79
N LYS A 343 -5.84 -34.12 -4.83
CA LYS A 343 -4.57 -33.84 -5.51
C LYS A 343 -4.59 -32.48 -6.22
N PHE A 344 -3.40 -31.93 -6.44
CA PHE A 344 -3.15 -30.83 -7.37
C PHE A 344 -2.71 -31.42 -8.71
N ASP A 345 -3.43 -31.11 -9.77
CA ASP A 345 -3.09 -31.53 -11.13
C ASP A 345 -2.54 -30.33 -11.91
N ILE A 346 -1.22 -30.22 -12.00
CA ILE A 346 -0.50 -29.06 -12.51
C ILE A 346 -0.10 -29.30 -13.97
N GLY A 347 -0.27 -28.30 -14.83
CA GLY A 347 0.13 -28.35 -16.23
C GLY A 347 1.65 -28.43 -16.41
N GLU A 348 2.13 -29.27 -17.33
CA GLU A 348 3.55 -29.50 -17.58
C GLU A 348 4.32 -28.24 -17.99
N THR A 349 3.65 -27.25 -18.57
CA THR A 349 4.25 -25.97 -19.02
C THR A 349 4.36 -24.93 -17.91
N VAL A 350 3.80 -25.19 -16.73
CA VAL A 350 3.79 -24.23 -15.61
C VAL A 350 5.18 -24.16 -14.99
N ARG A 351 5.71 -22.92 -14.88
CA ARG A 351 6.97 -22.62 -14.21
C ARG A 351 6.69 -21.63 -13.09
N PHE A 352 6.70 -22.14 -11.86
CA PHE A 352 6.46 -21.32 -10.68
C PHE A 352 7.66 -20.41 -10.37
N GLY A 353 7.37 -19.14 -10.10
CA GLY A 353 8.24 -18.23 -9.39
C GLY A 353 7.63 -17.93 -8.02
N TYR A 354 8.25 -18.43 -6.96
CA TYR A 354 7.73 -18.27 -5.61
C TYR A 354 8.54 -17.25 -4.82
N PHE A 355 7.84 -16.23 -4.35
CA PHE A 355 8.36 -15.24 -3.41
C PHE A 355 7.78 -15.53 -2.03
N SER A 356 8.57 -16.15 -1.16
CA SER A 356 8.13 -16.59 0.17
C SER A 356 8.27 -15.49 1.22
N GLN A 357 7.47 -15.59 2.28
CA GLN A 357 7.58 -14.71 3.43
C GLN A 357 8.91 -14.86 4.17
N GLU A 358 9.49 -16.06 4.22
CA GLU A 358 10.76 -16.35 4.92
C GLU A 358 11.99 -15.73 4.24
N GLY A 359 11.89 -15.39 2.93
CA GLY A 359 12.99 -14.83 2.14
C GLY A 359 14.04 -15.86 1.72
N LEU A 360 15.09 -15.37 1.04
CA LEU A 360 16.24 -16.16 0.60
C LEU A 360 17.47 -15.82 1.46
N LYS A 361 18.26 -16.83 1.83
CA LYS A 361 19.57 -16.63 2.45
C LYS A 361 20.60 -16.43 1.34
N PHE A 362 21.09 -15.22 1.21
CA PHE A 362 22.17 -14.91 0.28
C PHE A 362 23.55 -15.23 0.86
N ARG A 363 24.51 -15.48 -0.01
CA ARG A 363 25.92 -15.43 0.37
C ARG A 363 26.33 -13.98 0.57
N GLU A 364 26.80 -13.64 1.75
CA GLU A 364 27.08 -12.26 2.14
C GLU A 364 28.28 -11.65 1.42
N ASP A 365 29.18 -12.47 0.90
CA ASP A 365 30.40 -12.11 0.18
C ASP A 365 30.18 -11.80 -1.31
N GLN A 366 28.96 -12.00 -1.83
CA GLN A 366 28.60 -11.68 -3.22
C GLN A 366 28.20 -10.21 -3.39
N LYS A 367 28.42 -9.69 -4.61
CA LYS A 367 27.85 -8.40 -5.02
C LYS A 367 26.42 -8.60 -5.50
N VAL A 368 25.61 -7.53 -5.40
CA VAL A 368 24.22 -7.53 -5.83
C VAL A 368 24.07 -7.96 -7.30
N ILE A 369 24.92 -7.43 -8.19
CA ILE A 369 24.89 -7.77 -9.61
C ILE A 369 25.24 -9.26 -9.84
N ASP A 370 26.19 -9.81 -9.10
CA ASP A 370 26.64 -11.21 -9.26
C ASP A 370 25.51 -12.18 -8.92
N VAL A 371 24.69 -11.87 -7.89
CA VAL A 371 23.51 -12.68 -7.51
C VAL A 371 22.53 -12.83 -8.66
N ILE A 372 22.34 -11.78 -9.43
CA ILE A 372 21.39 -11.79 -10.57
C ILE A 372 22.04 -12.45 -11.80
N THR A 373 23.29 -12.16 -12.10
CA THR A 373 23.99 -12.74 -13.27
C THR A 373 24.24 -14.25 -13.11
N GLU A 374 24.34 -14.78 -11.88
CA GLU A 374 24.36 -16.23 -11.64
C GLU A 374 23.06 -16.92 -12.11
N ILE A 375 21.93 -16.20 -12.17
CA ILE A 375 20.64 -16.74 -12.62
C ILE A 375 20.52 -16.62 -14.14
N ALA A 376 20.73 -15.40 -14.67
CA ALA A 376 20.72 -15.12 -16.09
C ALA A 376 21.42 -13.77 -16.39
N ASP A 377 22.11 -13.68 -17.52
CA ASP A 377 22.75 -12.44 -17.97
C ASP A 377 21.71 -11.41 -18.50
N TYR A 378 20.59 -11.89 -19.01
CA TYR A 378 19.52 -11.07 -19.56
C TYR A 378 18.14 -11.73 -19.41
N ILE A 379 17.10 -10.92 -19.43
CA ILE A 379 15.70 -11.34 -19.54
C ILE A 379 15.22 -11.04 -20.97
N ASP A 380 14.52 -12.01 -21.55
CA ASP A 380 13.83 -11.81 -22.82
C ASP A 380 12.50 -11.06 -22.61
N LEU A 381 12.37 -9.90 -23.26
CA LEU A 381 11.15 -9.07 -23.22
C LEU A 381 10.20 -9.36 -24.38
N GLY A 382 10.52 -10.37 -25.22
CA GLY A 382 9.79 -10.67 -26.44
C GLY A 382 10.13 -9.77 -27.62
N GLY A 383 9.82 -10.27 -28.83
CA GLY A 383 10.11 -9.52 -30.04
C GLY A 383 11.60 -9.25 -30.30
N GLY A 384 12.50 -10.08 -29.74
CA GLY A 384 13.96 -9.93 -29.88
C GLY A 384 14.57 -8.83 -29.01
N LYS A 385 13.82 -8.30 -28.04
CA LYS A 385 14.32 -7.33 -27.06
C LYS A 385 14.80 -8.05 -25.81
N HIS A 386 16.02 -7.75 -25.40
CA HIS A 386 16.62 -8.29 -24.19
C HIS A 386 16.95 -7.14 -23.21
N MET A 387 16.80 -7.40 -21.93
CA MET A 387 17.21 -6.50 -20.87
C MET A 387 18.31 -7.16 -20.07
N THR A 388 19.44 -6.48 -19.90
CA THR A 388 20.57 -6.99 -19.11
C THR A 388 20.24 -7.03 -17.62
N ALA A 389 20.94 -7.86 -16.85
CA ALA A 389 20.82 -7.95 -15.40
C ALA A 389 20.95 -6.57 -14.71
N SER A 390 21.90 -5.73 -15.17
CA SER A 390 22.10 -4.38 -14.64
C SER A 390 20.91 -3.46 -14.93
N GLN A 391 20.35 -3.49 -16.15
CA GLN A 391 19.15 -2.71 -16.48
C GLN A 391 17.93 -3.17 -15.68
N PHE A 392 17.80 -4.48 -15.46
CA PHE A 392 16.73 -5.03 -14.66
C PHE A 392 16.82 -4.61 -13.19
N LEU A 393 18.01 -4.62 -12.60
CA LEU A 393 18.23 -4.09 -11.26
C LEU A 393 17.92 -2.59 -11.18
N GLN A 394 18.30 -1.79 -12.21
CA GLN A 394 17.93 -0.38 -12.27
C GLN A 394 16.42 -0.17 -12.34
N PHE A 395 15.70 -1.01 -13.08
CA PHE A 395 14.23 -0.97 -13.11
C PHE A 395 13.63 -1.16 -11.71
N PHE A 396 14.21 -2.06 -10.90
CA PHE A 396 13.85 -2.25 -9.50
C PHE A 396 14.60 -1.31 -8.55
N LEU A 397 15.07 -0.14 -9.05
CA LEU A 397 15.62 0.95 -8.24
C LEU A 397 16.91 0.59 -7.48
N PHE A 398 17.73 -0.29 -8.01
CA PHE A 398 19.12 -0.41 -7.60
C PHE A 398 19.99 0.52 -8.45
N THR A 399 20.61 1.52 -7.82
CA THR A 399 21.54 2.41 -8.53
C THR A 399 22.78 1.64 -9.01
N PRO A 400 23.50 2.13 -10.05
CA PRO A 400 24.74 1.47 -10.51
C PRO A 400 25.77 1.26 -9.41
N GLU A 401 25.83 2.16 -8.42
CA GLU A 401 26.72 2.03 -7.26
C GLU A 401 26.27 0.92 -6.31
N GLU A 402 24.97 0.84 -6.01
CA GLU A 402 24.39 -0.21 -5.17
C GLU A 402 24.54 -1.60 -5.77
N GLN A 403 24.48 -1.73 -7.11
CA GLN A 403 24.67 -3.00 -7.81
C GLN A 403 26.05 -3.62 -7.57
N HIS A 404 27.07 -2.79 -7.33
CA HIS A 404 28.43 -3.25 -7.04
C HIS A 404 28.73 -3.39 -5.55
N ASN A 405 27.77 -3.07 -4.67
CA ASN A 405 27.89 -3.29 -3.24
C ASN A 405 27.74 -4.78 -2.90
N TYR A 406 28.36 -5.18 -1.77
CA TYR A 406 28.17 -6.51 -1.22
C TYR A 406 26.80 -6.66 -0.55
N VAL A 407 26.24 -7.88 -0.62
CA VAL A 407 24.91 -8.16 -0.06
C VAL A 407 24.83 -7.94 1.45
N TYR A 408 25.93 -8.15 2.20
CA TYR A 408 25.94 -7.87 3.64
C TYR A 408 25.72 -6.40 4.01
N LYS A 409 26.00 -5.46 3.08
CA LYS A 409 25.79 -4.02 3.29
C LYS A 409 24.34 -3.57 3.05
N LEU A 410 23.52 -4.43 2.46
CA LEU A 410 22.13 -4.12 2.16
C LEU A 410 21.26 -4.12 3.42
N SER A 411 20.35 -3.18 3.52
CA SER A 411 19.28 -3.19 4.50
C SER A 411 18.33 -4.39 4.29
N GLY A 412 17.51 -4.70 5.30
CA GLY A 412 16.52 -5.78 5.20
C GLY A 412 15.58 -5.63 4.00
N GLY A 413 15.05 -4.44 3.79
CA GLY A 413 14.17 -4.15 2.65
C GLY A 413 14.88 -4.24 1.30
N GLU A 414 16.16 -3.83 1.20
CA GLU A 414 16.96 -4.01 -0.02
C GLU A 414 17.27 -5.47 -0.30
N LYS A 415 17.56 -6.29 0.73
CA LYS A 415 17.70 -7.74 0.59
C LYS A 415 16.40 -8.38 0.10
N ARG A 416 15.26 -7.92 0.61
CA ARG A 416 13.93 -8.36 0.19
C ARG A 416 13.65 -8.00 -1.28
N LYS A 417 13.98 -6.77 -1.68
CA LYS A 417 13.92 -6.30 -3.07
C LYS A 417 14.82 -7.12 -4.00
N LEU A 418 16.05 -7.43 -3.58
CA LEU A 418 16.97 -8.29 -4.33
C LEU A 418 16.39 -9.72 -4.50
N TYR A 419 15.78 -10.27 -3.44
CA TYR A 419 15.11 -11.57 -3.52
C TYR A 419 13.98 -11.57 -4.56
N LEU A 420 13.15 -10.52 -4.57
CA LEU A 420 12.12 -10.36 -5.61
C LEU A 420 12.75 -10.37 -7.01
N CYS A 421 13.83 -9.61 -7.22
CA CYS A 421 14.56 -9.61 -8.49
C CYS A 421 15.04 -11.00 -8.89
N THR A 422 15.53 -11.83 -7.94
CA THR A 422 15.97 -13.20 -8.25
C THR A 422 14.84 -14.12 -8.69
N VAL A 423 13.64 -13.95 -8.12
CA VAL A 423 12.44 -14.71 -8.52
C VAL A 423 12.00 -14.33 -9.92
N LEU A 424 11.92 -13.03 -10.21
CA LEU A 424 11.47 -12.52 -11.50
C LEU A 424 12.47 -12.77 -12.63
N MET A 425 13.78 -12.76 -12.33
CA MET A 425 14.85 -13.01 -13.30
C MET A 425 14.83 -14.44 -13.87
N ARG A 426 14.25 -15.41 -13.15
CA ARG A 426 14.02 -16.78 -13.63
C ARG A 426 12.99 -16.89 -14.74
N ASN A 427 12.35 -15.77 -15.10
CA ASN A 427 11.31 -15.66 -16.11
C ASN A 427 10.17 -16.69 -15.94
N PRO A 428 9.51 -16.74 -14.77
CA PRO A 428 8.39 -17.65 -14.54
C PRO A 428 7.18 -17.24 -15.39
N ASN A 429 6.29 -18.20 -15.67
CA ASN A 429 4.98 -17.93 -16.27
C ASN A 429 3.83 -18.02 -15.27
N PHE A 430 4.14 -18.41 -14.03
CA PHE A 430 3.22 -18.44 -12.90
C PHE A 430 3.92 -17.86 -11.67
N LEU A 431 3.46 -16.72 -11.19
CA LEU A 431 4.00 -16.05 -10.00
C LEU A 431 3.14 -16.34 -8.78
N VAL A 432 3.79 -16.73 -7.69
CA VAL A 432 3.19 -16.86 -6.36
C VAL A 432 3.91 -15.90 -5.42
N LEU A 433 3.19 -14.92 -4.91
CA LEU A 433 3.74 -13.86 -4.06
C LEU A 433 3.08 -13.93 -2.68
N ASP A 434 3.85 -14.36 -1.67
CA ASP A 434 3.38 -14.45 -0.28
C ASP A 434 3.88 -13.26 0.51
N GLU A 435 2.95 -12.33 0.84
CA GLU A 435 3.18 -11.04 1.50
C GLU A 435 4.32 -10.22 0.86
N PRO A 436 4.23 -9.91 -0.45
CA PRO A 436 5.28 -9.16 -1.14
C PRO A 436 5.37 -7.70 -0.70
N THR A 437 4.32 -7.19 -0.06
CA THR A 437 4.22 -5.80 0.38
C THR A 437 4.96 -5.52 1.68
N ASN A 438 5.24 -6.56 2.46
CA ASN A 438 6.02 -6.42 3.68
C ASN A 438 7.48 -6.10 3.34
N ASP A 439 8.05 -5.11 4.03
CA ASP A 439 9.45 -4.68 3.93
C ASP A 439 9.86 -4.04 2.58
N LEU A 440 8.97 -3.94 1.59
CA LEU A 440 9.24 -3.20 0.35
C LEU A 440 8.78 -1.74 0.48
N ASP A 441 9.60 -0.82 0.01
CA ASP A 441 9.21 0.59 -0.01
C ASP A 441 8.13 0.88 -1.07
N ILE A 442 7.40 1.98 -0.87
CA ILE A 442 6.28 2.39 -1.71
C ILE A 442 6.68 2.52 -3.19
N GLN A 443 7.90 2.96 -3.48
CA GLN A 443 8.37 3.11 -4.86
C GLN A 443 8.65 1.77 -5.51
N THR A 444 9.25 0.82 -4.78
CA THR A 444 9.45 -0.55 -5.25
C THR A 444 8.12 -1.26 -5.46
N LEU A 445 7.12 -1.03 -4.57
CA LEU A 445 5.78 -1.56 -4.74
C LEU A 445 5.09 -1.03 -6.01
N GLN A 446 5.25 0.26 -6.33
CA GLN A 446 4.74 0.82 -7.58
C GLN A 446 5.35 0.15 -8.81
N VAL A 447 6.67 -0.09 -8.79
CA VAL A 447 7.36 -0.81 -9.86
C VAL A 447 6.84 -2.24 -10.01
N LEU A 448 6.64 -2.93 -8.88
CA LEU A 448 6.08 -4.29 -8.88
C LEU A 448 4.65 -4.31 -9.42
N GLU A 449 3.80 -3.36 -9.04
CA GLU A 449 2.43 -3.23 -9.56
C GLU A 449 2.42 -3.04 -11.07
N GLU A 450 3.24 -2.12 -11.61
CA GLU A 450 3.38 -1.89 -13.04
C GLU A 450 3.85 -3.17 -13.78
N TYR A 451 4.84 -3.87 -13.19
CA TYR A 451 5.31 -5.14 -13.73
C TYR A 451 4.21 -6.21 -13.77
N LEU A 452 3.45 -6.36 -12.66
CA LEU A 452 2.39 -7.36 -12.57
C LEU A 452 1.17 -7.04 -13.44
N GLN A 453 0.86 -5.76 -13.68
CA GLN A 453 -0.20 -5.36 -14.62
C GLN A 453 0.11 -5.80 -16.05
N ASP A 454 1.37 -5.60 -16.49
CA ASP A 454 1.83 -5.97 -17.82
C ASP A 454 2.26 -7.44 -17.93
N PHE A 455 2.29 -8.19 -16.81
CA PHE A 455 2.70 -9.59 -16.77
C PHE A 455 1.69 -10.48 -17.49
N ALA A 456 2.13 -11.13 -18.58
CA ALA A 456 1.31 -11.99 -19.42
C ALA A 456 1.30 -13.46 -18.93
N GLY A 457 1.32 -13.69 -17.62
CA GLY A 457 1.25 -15.00 -16.97
C GLY A 457 0.15 -15.03 -15.92
N CYS A 458 0.12 -16.12 -15.15
CA CYS A 458 -0.78 -16.28 -14.01
C CYS A 458 -0.13 -15.75 -12.73
N VAL A 459 -0.95 -15.21 -11.83
CA VAL A 459 -0.46 -14.63 -10.57
C VAL A 459 -1.35 -15.09 -9.42
N ILE A 460 -0.73 -15.53 -8.33
CA ILE A 460 -1.37 -15.65 -7.02
C ILE A 460 -0.66 -14.69 -6.07
N VAL A 461 -1.44 -13.86 -5.39
CA VAL A 461 -0.95 -12.91 -4.39
C VAL A 461 -1.64 -13.13 -3.07
N VAL A 462 -0.86 -13.33 -2.01
CA VAL A 462 -1.33 -13.18 -0.63
C VAL A 462 -0.85 -11.82 -0.13
N SER A 463 -1.73 -10.92 0.22
CA SER A 463 -1.35 -9.63 0.79
C SER A 463 -2.46 -9.04 1.65
N HIS A 464 -2.05 -8.24 2.63
CA HIS A 464 -2.92 -7.40 3.44
C HIS A 464 -2.96 -5.94 2.93
N ASP A 465 -2.18 -5.57 1.92
CA ASP A 465 -2.24 -4.25 1.27
C ASP A 465 -3.41 -4.17 0.29
N ARG A 466 -4.44 -3.43 0.68
CA ARG A 466 -5.68 -3.23 -0.09
C ARG A 466 -5.42 -2.58 -1.44
N TYR A 467 -4.55 -1.57 -1.46
CA TYR A 467 -4.23 -0.81 -2.67
C TYR A 467 -3.51 -1.67 -3.70
N PHE A 468 -2.58 -2.52 -3.24
CA PHE A 468 -1.88 -3.48 -4.07
C PHE A 468 -2.84 -4.52 -4.65
N MET A 469 -3.73 -5.07 -3.81
CA MET A 469 -4.72 -6.05 -4.23
C MET A 469 -5.67 -5.48 -5.29
N ASP A 470 -6.23 -4.28 -5.08
CA ASP A 470 -7.17 -3.67 -6.03
C ASP A 470 -6.54 -3.37 -7.39
N LYS A 471 -5.21 -3.14 -7.44
CA LYS A 471 -4.50 -2.88 -8.70
C LYS A 471 -4.10 -4.12 -9.48
N VAL A 472 -3.83 -5.23 -8.79
CA VAL A 472 -3.16 -6.39 -9.37
C VAL A 472 -4.13 -7.54 -9.62
N VAL A 473 -5.16 -7.72 -8.75
CA VAL A 473 -6.00 -8.91 -8.78
C VAL A 473 -7.40 -8.63 -9.30
N ASP A 474 -7.94 -9.60 -10.03
CA ASP A 474 -9.28 -9.55 -10.62
C ASP A 474 -10.25 -10.47 -9.87
N HIS A 475 -9.73 -11.34 -9.00
CA HIS A 475 -10.45 -12.46 -8.38
C HIS A 475 -9.88 -12.74 -6.99
N LEU A 476 -10.75 -13.11 -6.03
CA LEU A 476 -10.35 -13.37 -4.65
C LEU A 476 -10.77 -14.76 -4.16
N LEU A 477 -9.85 -15.46 -3.51
CA LEU A 477 -10.15 -16.58 -2.61
C LEU A 477 -10.09 -16.11 -1.16
N VAL A 478 -11.22 -16.12 -0.50
CA VAL A 478 -11.37 -15.66 0.89
C VAL A 478 -11.36 -16.85 1.83
N PHE A 479 -10.29 -16.94 2.65
CA PHE A 479 -10.12 -17.98 3.66
C PHE A 479 -10.79 -17.53 4.95
N LYS A 480 -11.98 -18.05 5.23
CA LYS A 480 -12.75 -17.71 6.44
C LYS A 480 -12.30 -18.46 7.69
N GLY A 481 -11.54 -19.55 7.51
CA GLY A 481 -11.15 -20.48 8.57
C GLY A 481 -11.98 -21.75 8.55
N GLU A 482 -11.62 -22.73 9.40
CA GLU A 482 -12.31 -24.03 9.54
C GLU A 482 -12.52 -24.80 8.22
N GLY A 483 -11.65 -24.56 7.23
CA GLY A 483 -11.72 -25.20 5.91
C GLY A 483 -12.65 -24.52 4.92
N GLU A 484 -13.37 -23.46 5.32
CA GLU A 484 -14.27 -22.72 4.42
C GLU A 484 -13.48 -21.72 3.57
N ILE A 485 -13.59 -21.86 2.25
CA ILE A 485 -13.04 -20.91 1.28
C ILE A 485 -14.18 -20.39 0.42
N GLN A 486 -14.29 -19.07 0.36
CA GLN A 486 -15.24 -18.40 -0.50
C GLN A 486 -14.54 -17.86 -1.73
N ASP A 487 -15.08 -18.20 -2.89
CA ASP A 487 -14.69 -17.66 -4.17
C ASP A 487 -15.47 -16.36 -4.45
N PHE A 488 -14.76 -15.26 -4.76
CA PHE A 488 -15.37 -13.97 -5.04
C PHE A 488 -14.82 -13.37 -6.35
N PRO A 489 -15.65 -13.24 -7.38
CA PRO A 489 -15.26 -12.63 -8.65
C PRO A 489 -15.25 -11.10 -8.51
N GLY A 490 -14.09 -10.51 -8.24
CA GLY A 490 -13.91 -9.08 -8.08
C GLY A 490 -12.66 -8.72 -7.27
N ASN A 491 -12.41 -7.42 -7.14
CA ASN A 491 -11.29 -6.91 -6.38
C ASN A 491 -11.59 -6.83 -4.87
N TYR A 492 -10.58 -6.43 -4.08
CA TYR A 492 -10.69 -6.39 -2.63
C TYR A 492 -11.72 -5.36 -2.12
N THR A 493 -11.79 -4.17 -2.73
CA THR A 493 -12.76 -3.13 -2.35
C THR A 493 -14.19 -3.61 -2.55
N GLN A 494 -14.50 -4.24 -3.69
CA GLN A 494 -15.81 -4.82 -3.97
C GLN A 494 -16.21 -5.92 -2.99
N TYR A 495 -15.24 -6.81 -2.64
CA TYR A 495 -15.46 -7.83 -1.62
C TYR A 495 -15.83 -7.22 -0.27
N ARG A 496 -15.12 -6.17 0.16
CA ARG A 496 -15.37 -5.51 1.45
C ARG A 496 -16.73 -4.82 1.51
N GLU A 497 -17.15 -4.17 0.43
CA GLU A 497 -18.49 -3.58 0.34
C GLU A 497 -19.57 -4.65 0.44
N TRP A 498 -19.42 -5.71 -0.31
CA TRP A 498 -20.32 -6.85 -0.28
C TRP A 498 -20.39 -7.52 1.11
N SER A 499 -19.24 -7.78 1.75
CA SER A 499 -19.16 -8.35 3.10
C SER A 499 -19.82 -7.45 4.15
N ARG A 500 -19.66 -6.12 4.05
CA ARG A 500 -20.33 -5.16 4.94
C ARG A 500 -21.84 -5.14 4.76
N MET A 501 -22.34 -5.31 3.52
CA MET A 501 -23.77 -5.41 3.25
C MET A 501 -24.34 -6.69 3.86
N GLN A 502 -23.68 -7.84 3.67
CA GLN A 502 -24.11 -9.10 4.28
C GLN A 502 -24.15 -9.04 5.82
N ALA A 503 -23.10 -8.50 6.45
CA ALA A 503 -23.07 -8.36 7.90
C ALA A 503 -24.20 -7.45 8.45
N LYS A 504 -24.63 -6.44 7.67
CA LYS A 504 -25.79 -5.61 8.03
C LYS A 504 -27.10 -6.37 7.90
N ASP A 505 -27.27 -7.13 6.84
CA ASP A 505 -28.48 -7.94 6.59
C ASP A 505 -28.63 -9.04 7.66
N GLU A 506 -27.53 -9.71 8.03
CA GLU A 506 -27.52 -10.69 9.12
C GLU A 506 -27.83 -10.06 10.49
N ALA A 507 -27.29 -8.88 10.77
CA ALA A 507 -27.57 -8.14 12.00
C ALA A 507 -29.03 -7.62 12.06
N GLU A 508 -29.66 -7.33 10.94
CA GLU A 508 -31.07 -6.97 10.86
C GLU A 508 -31.98 -8.20 11.02
N GLN A 509 -31.61 -9.35 10.48
CA GLN A 509 -32.34 -10.62 10.64
C GLN A 509 -32.20 -11.21 12.04
N ALA A 510 -31.10 -10.96 12.75
CA ALA A 510 -30.85 -11.42 14.13
C ALA A 510 -31.60 -10.59 15.19
N LYS A 511 -32.27 -9.49 14.84
CA LYS A 511 -33.12 -8.74 15.78
C LYS A 511 -34.38 -9.54 16.05
N PRO A 512 -34.65 -9.99 17.32
CA PRO A 512 -35.84 -10.76 17.62
C PRO A 512 -37.09 -9.93 17.31
N ALA A 513 -37.98 -10.50 16.51
CA ALA A 513 -39.32 -9.96 16.24
C ALA A 513 -40.02 -9.67 17.57
N LYS A 514 -40.19 -8.42 17.91
CA LYS A 514 -41.05 -8.02 19.04
C LYS A 514 -42.45 -8.49 18.70
N SER A 515 -42.89 -9.54 19.39
CA SER A 515 -44.27 -10.01 19.37
C SER A 515 -45.18 -8.84 19.73
N GLY A 516 -45.94 -8.37 18.76
CA GLY A 516 -47.02 -7.45 19.01
C GLY A 516 -48.12 -8.10 19.78
N ASN A 517 -48.42 -7.57 20.96
CA ASN A 517 -49.73 -7.77 21.58
C ASN A 517 -50.40 -6.40 21.66
N ALA A 518 -51.45 -6.28 20.87
CA ALA A 518 -52.31 -5.10 20.86
C ALA A 518 -53.19 -5.08 22.11
N THR A 519 -53.19 -3.96 22.82
CA THR A 519 -54.41 -3.47 23.47
C THR A 519 -54.44 -1.95 23.45
N ALA A 520 -55.53 -1.47 22.99
CA ALA A 520 -55.86 -0.04 22.88
C ALA A 520 -56.13 0.56 24.28
N GLU A 521 -55.89 1.82 24.42
CA GLU A 521 -56.78 2.88 24.83
C GLU A 521 -56.04 4.10 25.44
N SER A 522 -56.24 5.21 24.79
CA SER A 522 -56.69 6.56 25.19
C SER A 522 -55.79 7.45 26.10
N ASP A 523 -55.65 8.64 25.52
CA ASP A 523 -55.69 10.00 26.10
C ASP A 523 -54.51 10.55 26.92
N GLY A 524 -54.09 11.73 26.48
CA GLY A 524 -53.64 12.79 27.38
C GLY A 524 -52.33 13.49 27.10
N ALA A 525 -52.41 14.54 26.34
CA ALA A 525 -51.66 15.82 26.33
C ALA A 525 -50.40 15.97 27.21
N GLY A 526 -49.37 16.57 26.60
CA GLY A 526 -48.38 17.37 27.34
C GLY A 526 -46.96 17.41 26.83
N THR A 527 -46.71 18.37 25.94
CA THR A 527 -45.46 19.18 25.76
C THR A 527 -44.16 18.77 26.43
N ALA A 528 -43.07 18.61 25.66
CA ALA A 528 -41.93 19.53 25.57
C ALA A 528 -40.72 18.91 24.83
N LYS A 529 -40.18 19.76 23.98
CA LYS A 529 -38.99 19.64 23.14
C LYS A 529 -37.76 19.04 23.83
N ARG A 530 -36.98 18.22 23.10
CA ARG A 530 -35.53 18.39 22.95
C ARG A 530 -35.03 17.66 21.73
N ASP A 531 -34.26 18.38 20.94
CA ASP A 531 -33.64 18.03 19.68
C ASP A 531 -32.62 16.89 19.84
N ALA A 532 -32.69 15.92 18.96
CA ALA A 532 -31.57 15.10 18.56
C ALA A 532 -31.76 14.73 17.09
N ASN A 533 -30.94 15.32 16.25
CA ASN A 533 -30.80 15.03 14.82
C ASN A 533 -30.49 13.54 14.63
N PHE A 534 -31.45 12.80 14.13
CA PHE A 534 -31.25 11.56 13.39
C PHE A 534 -31.76 11.83 11.99
N GLU A 535 -30.85 11.83 11.01
CA GLU A 535 -31.20 11.83 9.60
C GLU A 535 -32.05 10.60 9.27
N ASN A 536 -33.34 10.79 9.25
CA ASN A 536 -34.30 9.88 8.68
C ASN A 536 -34.12 9.89 7.16
N LYS A 537 -33.56 8.83 6.56
CA LYS A 537 -33.63 8.57 5.12
C LYS A 537 -35.12 8.57 4.73
N ARG A 538 -35.53 9.60 4.02
CA ARG A 538 -36.89 9.81 3.53
C ARG A 538 -37.16 8.76 2.45
N LYS A 539 -38.10 7.86 2.66
CA LYS A 539 -38.49 6.90 1.63
C LYS A 539 -39.04 7.65 0.42
N MET A 540 -38.60 7.26 -0.75
CA MET A 540 -38.96 7.79 -2.05
C MET A 540 -40.48 7.87 -2.21
N SER A 541 -40.98 9.02 -2.57
CA SER A 541 -42.41 9.24 -2.88
C SER A 541 -42.76 8.56 -4.22
N TYR A 542 -44.04 8.18 -4.39
CA TYR A 542 -44.54 7.61 -5.65
C TYR A 542 -44.26 8.49 -6.88
N LYS A 543 -44.23 9.80 -6.71
CA LYS A 543 -43.88 10.77 -7.77
C LYS A 543 -42.40 10.69 -8.13
N GLU A 544 -41.51 10.62 -7.13
CA GLU A 544 -40.05 10.53 -7.30
C GLU A 544 -39.65 9.18 -7.95
N LYS A 545 -40.34 8.10 -7.62
CA LYS A 545 -40.12 6.79 -8.26
C LYS A 545 -40.50 6.80 -9.74
N ARG A 546 -41.57 7.49 -10.10
CA ARG A 546 -41.98 7.65 -11.49
C ARG A 546 -41.03 8.57 -12.27
N GLU A 547 -40.53 9.64 -11.62
CA GLU A 547 -39.50 10.54 -12.17
C GLU A 547 -38.21 9.77 -12.43
N TYR A 548 -37.76 8.92 -11.50
CA TYR A 548 -36.60 8.05 -11.64
C TYR A 548 -36.71 7.08 -12.83
N GLU A 549 -37.85 6.39 -12.98
CA GLU A 549 -38.10 5.49 -14.10
C GLU A 549 -38.14 6.22 -15.46
N GLN A 550 -38.60 7.47 -15.45
CA GLN A 550 -38.67 8.32 -16.64
C GLN A 550 -37.27 8.83 -17.03
N LEU A 551 -36.48 9.29 -16.06
CA LEU A 551 -35.11 9.74 -16.27
C LEU A 551 -34.21 8.59 -16.77
N THR A 552 -34.37 7.38 -16.25
CA THR A 552 -33.64 6.20 -16.74
C THR A 552 -33.87 5.97 -18.24
N LYS A 553 -35.13 6.05 -18.70
CA LYS A 553 -35.45 5.89 -20.13
C LYS A 553 -34.92 7.02 -21.01
N GLU A 554 -34.91 8.24 -20.47
CA GLU A 554 -34.40 9.42 -21.21
C GLU A 554 -32.88 9.37 -21.31
N ILE A 555 -32.17 8.93 -20.27
CA ILE A 555 -30.70 8.73 -20.28
C ILE A 555 -30.32 7.63 -21.27
N ASP A 556 -31.04 6.49 -21.28
CA ASP A 556 -30.80 5.42 -22.24
C ASP A 556 -30.99 5.89 -23.69
N ALA A 557 -32.05 6.66 -23.96
CA ALA A 557 -32.33 7.19 -25.28
C ALA A 557 -31.27 8.21 -25.77
N LEU A 558 -30.83 9.12 -24.91
CA LEU A 558 -29.77 10.09 -25.21
C LEU A 558 -28.41 9.41 -25.41
N THR A 559 -28.11 8.36 -24.65
CA THR A 559 -26.89 7.57 -24.80
C THR A 559 -26.86 6.81 -26.16
N GLU A 560 -28.01 6.30 -26.60
CA GLU A 560 -28.12 5.70 -27.93
C GLU A 560 -28.01 6.75 -29.06
N GLU A 561 -28.58 7.94 -28.86
CA GLU A 561 -28.45 9.06 -29.83
C GLU A 561 -26.99 9.51 -29.93
N GLN A 562 -26.29 9.64 -28.80
CA GLN A 562 -24.86 9.97 -28.77
C GLN A 562 -24.03 8.95 -29.54
N LYS A 563 -24.22 7.66 -29.28
CA LYS A 563 -23.48 6.57 -29.99
C LYS A 563 -23.71 6.60 -31.49
N LYS A 564 -24.94 6.81 -31.92
CA LYS A 564 -25.28 6.90 -33.36
C LYS A 564 -24.60 8.11 -34.01
N LEU A 565 -24.60 9.27 -33.35
CA LEU A 565 -23.94 10.46 -33.85
C LEU A 565 -22.42 10.30 -33.90
N GLU A 566 -21.81 9.65 -32.90
CA GLU A 566 -20.38 9.34 -32.91
C GLU A 566 -20.00 8.35 -34.03
N GLU A 567 -20.79 7.30 -34.27
CA GLU A 567 -20.59 6.35 -35.37
C GLU A 567 -20.74 7.04 -36.72
N GLU A 568 -21.74 7.90 -36.89
CA GLU A 568 -21.96 8.64 -38.15
C GLU A 568 -20.84 9.67 -38.41
N LEU A 569 -20.35 10.37 -37.39
CA LEU A 569 -19.20 11.26 -37.47
C LEU A 569 -17.89 10.53 -37.83
N CYS A 570 -17.73 9.28 -37.36
CA CYS A 570 -16.58 8.44 -37.65
C CYS A 570 -16.65 7.80 -39.07
N SER A 571 -17.83 7.69 -39.69
CA SER A 571 -18.02 7.03 -40.99
C SER A 571 -17.42 7.78 -42.20
N GLY A 572 -17.13 9.07 -42.04
CA GLY A 572 -16.46 9.90 -43.03
C GLY A 572 -17.28 10.21 -44.32
N ASN A 573 -18.58 9.84 -44.39
CA ASN A 573 -19.42 9.97 -45.57
C ASN A 573 -20.43 11.13 -45.48
N LEU A 574 -20.23 12.09 -44.58
CA LEU A 574 -21.15 13.20 -44.32
C LEU A 574 -20.81 14.44 -45.15
N SER A 575 -21.84 15.18 -45.55
CA SER A 575 -21.66 16.50 -46.17
C SER A 575 -21.16 17.54 -45.13
N VAL A 576 -20.53 18.62 -45.60
CA VAL A 576 -19.97 19.67 -44.71
C VAL A 576 -21.05 20.31 -43.83
N GLU A 577 -22.27 20.41 -44.31
CA GLU A 577 -23.42 20.97 -43.58
C GLU A 577 -23.89 20.02 -42.47
N GLU A 578 -24.04 18.73 -42.77
CA GLU A 578 -24.40 17.69 -41.80
C GLU A 578 -23.32 17.50 -40.72
N LEU A 579 -22.06 17.61 -41.08
CA LEU A 579 -20.94 17.51 -40.14
C LEU A 579 -20.95 18.67 -39.14
N THR A 580 -21.34 19.87 -39.62
CA THR A 580 -21.43 21.06 -38.76
C THR A 580 -22.64 20.98 -37.78
N GLU A 581 -23.78 20.48 -38.22
CA GLU A 581 -24.99 20.32 -37.39
C GLU A 581 -24.77 19.22 -36.34
N LYS A 582 -24.26 18.06 -36.74
CA LYS A 582 -24.01 16.93 -35.80
C LYS A 582 -22.90 17.23 -34.80
N SER A 583 -21.88 17.99 -35.21
CA SER A 583 -20.80 18.46 -34.34
C SER A 583 -21.28 19.49 -33.29
N LYS A 584 -22.38 20.23 -33.56
CA LYS A 584 -23.02 21.12 -32.57
C LYS A 584 -23.96 20.37 -31.64
N ARG A 585 -24.67 19.35 -32.14
CA ARG A 585 -25.61 18.56 -31.36
C ARG A 585 -24.92 17.67 -30.30
N LEU A 586 -23.71 17.20 -30.58
CA LEU A 586 -22.99 16.30 -29.68
C LEU A 586 -22.63 16.89 -28.31
N PRO A 587 -22.13 18.14 -28.18
CA PRO A 587 -21.98 18.80 -26.88
C PRO A 587 -23.32 19.09 -26.18
N GLU A 588 -24.39 19.45 -26.92
CA GLU A 588 -25.70 19.64 -26.34
C GLU A 588 -26.26 18.37 -25.68
N ILE A 589 -26.08 17.20 -26.34
CA ILE A 589 -26.47 15.90 -25.76
C ILE A 589 -25.64 15.58 -24.52
N LYS A 590 -24.34 15.92 -24.50
CA LYS A 590 -23.50 15.73 -23.32
C LYS A 590 -23.97 16.56 -22.13
N ASP A 591 -24.27 17.83 -22.37
CA ASP A 591 -24.77 18.74 -21.32
C ASP A 591 -26.16 18.27 -20.80
N GLU A 592 -27.05 17.80 -21.70
CA GLU A 592 -28.35 17.23 -21.33
C GLU A 592 -28.19 15.90 -20.55
N LEU A 593 -27.21 15.05 -20.88
CA LEU A 593 -26.88 13.83 -20.17
C LEU A 593 -26.38 14.13 -18.76
N ASP A 594 -25.41 15.04 -18.62
CA ASP A 594 -24.81 15.41 -17.34
C ASP A 594 -25.88 15.98 -16.37
N GLU A 595 -26.81 16.82 -16.88
CA GLU A 595 -27.89 17.38 -16.06
C GLU A 595 -28.88 16.29 -15.58
N LYS A 596 -29.25 15.37 -16.46
CA LYS A 596 -30.18 14.28 -16.15
C LYS A 596 -29.55 13.20 -15.27
N GLU A 597 -28.27 12.87 -15.47
CA GLU A 597 -27.53 11.94 -14.63
C GLU A 597 -27.36 12.48 -13.21
N MET A 598 -27.08 13.80 -13.04
CA MET A 598 -27.04 14.40 -11.70
C MET A 598 -28.37 14.25 -10.98
N ARG A 599 -29.47 14.51 -11.66
CA ARG A 599 -30.82 14.37 -11.07
C ARG A 599 -31.20 12.92 -10.79
N TRP A 600 -30.79 12.01 -11.66
CA TRP A 600 -30.98 10.57 -11.48
C TRP A 600 -30.18 10.04 -10.29
N LEU A 601 -28.94 10.51 -10.08
CA LEU A 601 -28.10 10.16 -8.92
C LEU A 601 -28.72 10.66 -7.60
N GLU A 602 -29.24 11.90 -7.56
CA GLU A 602 -29.94 12.43 -6.37
C GLU A 602 -31.15 11.54 -5.99
N LEU A 603 -31.89 11.06 -6.98
CA LEU A 603 -33.03 10.19 -6.75
C LEU A 603 -32.59 8.75 -6.39
N ALA A 604 -31.48 8.27 -6.94
CA ALA A 604 -30.91 6.96 -6.63
C ALA A 604 -30.37 6.88 -5.19
N GLU A 605 -29.82 7.97 -4.63
CA GLU A 605 -29.41 8.03 -3.22
C GLU A 605 -30.58 7.94 -2.22
N MET A 606 -31.81 8.17 -2.72
CA MET A 606 -33.04 8.08 -1.92
C MET A 606 -33.71 6.69 -2.02
N LEU A 607 -33.20 5.80 -2.87
CA LEU A 607 -33.67 4.42 -3.03
C LEU A 607 -33.11 3.54 -1.92
#